data_e8098874b977b4295012e75880a63341
#
_entry.id   e8098874b977b4295012e75880a63341
#
_cell.length_a   1.000
_cell.length_b   1.000
_cell.length_c   1.000
_cell.angle_alpha   90.00
_cell.angle_beta   90.00
_cell.angle_gamma   90.00
#
_symmetry.space_group_name_H-M   'P 1'
#
loop_
_entity.id
_entity.type
_entity.pdbx_description
1 polymer ?
#
loop_
_entity_poly.entity_id
_entity_poly.type
_entity_poly.pdbx_seq_one_letter_code
_entity_poly.pdbx_strand_id
1 'polypeptide(L)'
;ESLVDAQPIDMHMLPSGKVLPHYEKTQIDFDYVVCIGGDGTLDEGNSSPNIVIPDAGGYKVTVDLVNLTYSFEPANWGLIGSATADGWDSDQDMTYNVAEGAWSITALLQPGVIKFRANDEWDLNFGDDAADAILEEGGGDINIENAGTYKILLYIDKPDYTYSIETNTVDSRAMFHVDGQNRVIEKIAEFTEGYPPTKFKNINRDGSNGSDVRWVDIDFPMFRLADAYLMYAEAVLRGGSGGDMTTATDYINNVRFRAYGEDAGNITMADLDLQFILDERARELHWECHRRTDLVRYNQLTTSDYMWDFKGGNPSGAAVDAKYNYFPIPAADIGANPNLDQNGGY
;
A
#
# COMPACT_ATOMS: atom_id res chain seq x y z
N GLU A 1 42.98 -26.21 13.51
CA GLU A 1 42.30 -25.04 14.09
C GLU A 1 40.81 -25.30 14.02
N SER A 2 40.16 -25.23 15.17
CA SER A 2 38.76 -25.57 15.35
C SER A 2 37.86 -24.57 14.61
N LEU A 3 37.05 -25.08 13.68
CA LEU A 3 35.88 -24.36 13.16
C LEU A 3 34.84 -24.30 14.28
N VAL A 4 34.73 -23.17 14.91
CA VAL A 4 33.70 -22.86 15.90
C VAL A 4 32.64 -22.09 15.16
N ASP A 5 31.40 -22.55 15.27
CA ASP A 5 30.14 -21.96 14.85
C ASP A 5 29.90 -21.81 13.33
N ALA A 6 29.26 -22.84 12.77
CA ALA A 6 28.55 -22.73 11.51
C ALA A 6 27.29 -21.92 11.75
N GLN A 7 27.24 -20.69 11.22
CA GLN A 7 26.02 -19.89 11.21
C GLN A 7 25.06 -20.44 10.14
N PRO A 8 23.75 -20.44 10.35
CA PRO A 8 22.78 -20.85 9.35
C PRO A 8 22.83 -19.92 8.13
N ILE A 9 22.80 -20.51 6.94
CA ILE A 9 22.76 -19.80 5.66
C ILE A 9 21.33 -19.83 5.17
N ASP A 10 20.70 -18.66 5.09
CA ASP A 10 19.35 -18.52 4.53
C ASP A 10 19.40 -18.50 3.00
N MET A 11 18.55 -19.30 2.35
CA MET A 11 18.48 -19.39 0.90
C MET A 11 17.04 -19.22 0.42
N HIS A 12 16.82 -18.25 -0.47
CA HIS A 12 15.52 -18.01 -1.09
C HIS A 12 15.38 -18.67 -2.46
N MET A 13 14.23 -19.26 -2.73
CA MET A 13 13.89 -19.80 -4.02
C MET A 13 13.00 -18.84 -4.81
N LEU A 14 13.44 -18.49 -6.02
CA LEU A 14 12.64 -17.72 -6.97
C LEU A 14 11.57 -18.62 -7.63
N PRO A 15 10.45 -18.05 -8.12
CA PRO A 15 9.41 -18.79 -8.86
C PRO A 15 9.94 -19.54 -10.11
N SER A 16 11.14 -19.20 -10.58
CA SER A 16 11.84 -19.86 -11.69
C SER A 16 12.56 -21.16 -11.30
N GLY A 17 12.51 -21.59 -10.02
CA GLY A 17 13.22 -22.77 -9.52
C GLY A 17 14.74 -22.58 -9.37
N LYS A 18 15.24 -21.35 -9.41
CA LYS A 18 16.64 -21.03 -9.13
C LYS A 18 16.82 -20.61 -7.69
N VAL A 19 17.76 -21.26 -7.01
CA VAL A 19 18.25 -20.84 -5.70
C VAL A 19 19.39 -19.86 -5.91
N LEU A 20 19.26 -18.64 -5.38
CA LEU A 20 20.35 -17.67 -5.36
C LEU A 20 20.88 -17.58 -3.92
N PRO A 21 22.13 -17.97 -3.67
CA PRO A 21 22.80 -17.55 -2.45
C PRO A 21 23.08 -16.06 -2.55
N HIS A 22 22.58 -15.27 -1.61
CA HIS A 22 22.92 -13.85 -1.54
C HIS A 22 24.18 -13.71 -0.69
N TYR A 23 25.31 -13.47 -1.34
CA TYR A 23 26.54 -13.05 -0.69
C TYR A 23 26.95 -11.68 -1.18
N GLU A 24 26.96 -10.68 -0.32
CA GLU A 24 27.93 -9.61 -0.43
C GLU A 24 29.25 -10.10 0.17
N LYS A 25 30.27 -10.03 -0.66
CA LYS A 25 31.62 -10.47 -0.41
C LYS A 25 32.23 -9.85 0.85
N THR A 26 32.22 -10.54 1.96
CA THR A 26 33.36 -10.53 2.86
C THR A 26 34.16 -11.79 2.55
N GLN A 27 35.41 -11.59 2.19
CA GLN A 27 36.34 -12.57 1.71
C GLN A 27 36.52 -13.68 2.75
N ILE A 28 35.84 -14.82 2.55
CA ILE A 28 36.26 -16.08 3.14
C ILE A 28 36.83 -16.88 1.96
N ASP A 29 38.14 -16.97 1.91
CA ASP A 29 38.84 -17.86 1.01
C ASP A 29 38.53 -19.30 1.43
N PHE A 30 37.57 -19.94 0.77
CA PHE A 30 37.42 -21.38 0.80
C PHE A 30 38.22 -21.94 -0.36
N ASP A 31 39.29 -22.66 -0.04
CA ASP A 31 40.03 -23.49 -0.99
C ASP A 31 39.25 -24.73 -1.45
N TYR A 32 37.95 -24.85 -1.09
CA TYR A 32 37.11 -26.00 -1.42
C TYR A 32 35.76 -25.52 -2.00
N VAL A 33 35.45 -26.01 -3.19
CA VAL A 33 34.12 -25.97 -3.77
C VAL A 33 33.34 -27.15 -3.20
N VAL A 34 32.46 -26.88 -2.22
CA VAL A 34 31.53 -27.90 -1.71
C VAL A 34 30.35 -27.97 -2.68
N CYS A 35 30.20 -29.09 -3.39
CA CYS A 35 29.01 -29.37 -4.17
C CYS A 35 28.01 -30.13 -3.30
N ILE A 36 26.75 -29.74 -3.35
CA ILE A 36 25.70 -30.26 -2.51
C ILE A 36 24.96 -31.36 -3.28
N GLY A 37 24.99 -32.60 -2.78
CA GLY A 37 24.29 -33.75 -3.37
C GLY A 37 22.80 -33.73 -3.05
N GLY A 38 21.96 -34.27 -3.95
CA GLY A 38 20.49 -34.30 -3.79
C GLY A 38 19.95 -35.33 -2.79
N ASP A 39 20.84 -36.04 -2.05
CA ASP A 39 20.53 -37.11 -1.11
C ASP A 39 20.73 -36.74 0.38
N GLY A 40 20.96 -35.46 0.67
CA GLY A 40 21.23 -34.97 2.04
C GLY A 40 22.70 -34.95 2.41
N THR A 41 23.62 -35.34 1.47
CA THR A 41 25.08 -35.33 1.70
C THR A 41 25.74 -34.20 0.91
N LEU A 42 26.90 -33.76 1.42
CA LEU A 42 27.78 -32.81 0.76
C LEU A 42 28.92 -33.59 0.09
N ASP A 43 29.06 -33.43 -1.23
CA ASP A 43 30.11 -34.07 -2.00
C ASP A 43 31.17 -33.10 -2.47
N GLU A 44 32.41 -33.52 -2.53
CA GLU A 44 33.49 -32.78 -3.18
C GLU A 44 33.49 -33.09 -4.70
N GLY A 45 33.07 -32.13 -5.53
CA GLY A 45 33.18 -32.25 -6.99
C GLY A 45 32.09 -31.58 -7.81
N ASN A 46 32.41 -31.33 -9.10
CA ASN A 46 31.56 -30.61 -10.04
C ASN A 46 30.40 -31.41 -10.66
N SER A 47 30.14 -32.65 -10.20
CA SER A 47 29.16 -33.56 -10.79
C SER A 47 28.03 -33.99 -9.86
N SER A 48 27.93 -33.38 -8.68
CA SER A 48 26.86 -33.70 -7.73
C SER A 48 25.49 -33.18 -8.24
N PRO A 49 24.42 -33.96 -8.05
CA PRO A 49 23.08 -33.50 -8.41
C PRO A 49 22.68 -32.30 -7.57
N ASN A 50 21.88 -31.39 -8.17
CA ASN A 50 21.33 -30.23 -7.47
C ASN A 50 20.45 -30.67 -6.31
N ILE A 51 20.43 -29.87 -5.23
CA ILE A 51 19.45 -30.03 -4.15
C ILE A 51 18.05 -29.82 -4.75
N VAL A 52 17.17 -30.78 -4.49
CA VAL A 52 15.77 -30.68 -4.87
C VAL A 52 14.99 -30.15 -3.66
N ILE A 53 14.41 -28.96 -3.78
CA ILE A 53 13.47 -28.41 -2.82
C ILE A 53 12.07 -28.83 -3.26
N PRO A 54 11.29 -29.54 -2.40
CA PRO A 54 10.04 -30.15 -2.82
C PRO A 54 8.96 -29.15 -3.21
N ASP A 55 8.87 -28.02 -2.50
CA ASP A 55 7.83 -27.01 -2.69
C ASP A 55 8.43 -25.61 -2.64
N ALA A 56 7.72 -24.62 -3.22
CA ALA A 56 8.09 -23.22 -3.08
C ALA A 56 7.78 -22.73 -1.66
N GLY A 57 8.75 -22.10 -0.99
CA GLY A 57 8.57 -21.61 0.38
C GLY A 57 9.86 -21.09 0.99
N GLY A 58 9.77 -20.62 2.23
CA GLY A 58 10.93 -20.33 3.07
C GLY A 58 11.42 -21.60 3.75
N TYR A 59 12.73 -21.73 3.90
CA TYR A 59 13.35 -22.89 4.55
C TYR A 59 14.51 -22.44 5.44
N LYS A 60 14.59 -23.06 6.63
CA LYS A 60 15.82 -23.06 7.43
C LYS A 60 16.71 -24.15 6.86
N VAL A 61 17.89 -23.78 6.36
CA VAL A 61 18.87 -24.73 5.84
C VAL A 61 19.98 -24.91 6.87
N THR A 62 20.17 -26.13 7.35
CA THR A 62 21.26 -26.48 8.25
C THR A 62 22.30 -27.24 7.47
N VAL A 63 23.56 -26.79 7.54
CA VAL A 63 24.70 -27.43 6.89
C VAL A 63 25.68 -27.88 7.98
N ASP A 64 25.92 -29.20 8.05
CA ASP A 64 26.92 -29.81 8.94
C ASP A 64 28.18 -30.09 8.16
N LEU A 65 29.18 -29.24 8.31
CA LEU A 65 30.47 -29.38 7.62
C LEU A 65 31.38 -30.48 8.23
N VAL A 66 31.05 -31.00 9.42
CA VAL A 66 31.82 -32.07 10.07
C VAL A 66 31.37 -33.42 9.53
N ASN A 67 30.06 -33.61 9.44
CA ASN A 67 29.47 -34.85 8.92
C ASN A 67 29.17 -34.80 7.42
N LEU A 68 29.40 -33.65 6.78
CA LEU A 68 29.12 -33.37 5.37
C LEU A 68 27.66 -33.68 5.01
N THR A 69 26.75 -33.17 5.82
CA THR A 69 25.30 -33.32 5.59
C THR A 69 24.59 -31.96 5.58
N TYR A 70 23.41 -31.94 4.98
CA TYR A 70 22.51 -30.81 5.07
C TYR A 70 21.07 -31.28 5.33
N SER A 71 20.29 -30.38 5.91
CA SER A 71 18.85 -30.56 6.04
C SER A 71 18.15 -29.22 5.81
N PHE A 72 16.89 -29.25 5.40
CA PHE A 72 16.03 -28.09 5.39
C PHE A 72 14.68 -28.38 6.01
N GLU A 73 14.22 -27.41 6.76
CA GLU A 73 12.94 -27.42 7.41
C GLU A 73 12.15 -26.23 6.89
N PRO A 74 10.84 -26.36 6.58
CA PRO A 74 10.01 -25.22 6.24
C PRO A 74 10.09 -24.16 7.34
N ALA A 75 10.21 -22.90 6.96
CA ALA A 75 10.19 -21.76 7.88
C ALA A 75 9.12 -20.76 7.40
N ASN A 76 7.90 -20.93 7.88
CA ASN A 76 6.81 -20.00 7.67
C ASN A 76 6.79 -19.02 8.83
N TRP A 77 6.92 -17.74 8.53
CA TRP A 77 7.02 -16.69 9.54
C TRP A 77 5.66 -16.12 9.92
N GLY A 78 5.48 -15.86 11.20
CA GLY A 78 4.31 -15.23 11.77
C GLY A 78 4.65 -14.11 12.74
N LEU A 79 3.70 -13.21 12.92
CA LEU A 79 3.73 -12.10 13.86
C LEU A 79 2.89 -12.45 15.09
N ILE A 80 3.48 -12.41 16.28
CA ILE A 80 2.80 -12.75 17.54
C ILE A 80 3.08 -11.67 18.59
N GLY A 81 2.19 -11.53 19.57
CA GLY A 81 2.43 -10.65 20.70
C GLY A 81 1.19 -9.95 21.20
N SER A 82 1.27 -9.32 22.38
CA SER A 82 0.13 -8.66 23.01
C SER A 82 -0.47 -7.52 22.20
N ALA A 83 0.26 -7.01 21.18
CA ALA A 83 -0.24 -6.00 20.26
C ALA A 83 -1.11 -6.59 19.14
N THR A 84 -1.04 -7.89 18.85
CA THR A 84 -1.84 -8.56 17.82
C THR A 84 -3.24 -8.93 18.33
N ALA A 85 -4.15 -9.27 17.41
CA ALA A 85 -5.55 -9.59 17.74
C ALA A 85 -5.67 -10.79 18.69
N ASP A 86 -4.84 -11.83 18.49
CA ASP A 86 -4.88 -13.08 19.23
C ASP A 86 -3.83 -13.14 20.34
N GLY A 87 -3.11 -12.04 20.57
CA GLY A 87 -2.10 -11.92 21.62
C GLY A 87 -0.97 -12.92 21.46
N TRP A 88 -0.68 -13.67 22.52
CA TRP A 88 0.35 -14.71 22.56
C TRP A 88 -0.18 -16.11 22.25
N ASP A 89 -1.48 -16.24 21.96
CA ASP A 89 -2.14 -17.54 21.73
C ASP A 89 -1.93 -18.06 20.30
N SER A 90 -1.94 -17.16 19.31
CA SER A 90 -1.74 -17.50 17.90
C SER A 90 -1.02 -16.36 17.19
N ASP A 91 -0.15 -16.69 16.24
CA ASP A 91 0.45 -15.70 15.35
C ASP A 91 -0.41 -15.46 14.11
N GLN A 92 -0.07 -14.36 13.46
CA GLN A 92 -0.64 -13.96 12.18
C GLN A 92 0.39 -14.26 11.09
N ASP A 93 0.03 -15.12 10.15
CA ASP A 93 0.92 -15.55 9.07
C ASP A 93 1.43 -14.39 8.22
N MET A 94 2.73 -14.34 8.01
CA MET A 94 3.38 -13.45 7.06
C MET A 94 3.49 -14.13 5.68
N THR A 95 3.53 -13.32 4.63
CA THR A 95 3.72 -13.80 3.26
C THR A 95 5.01 -13.24 2.69
N TYR A 96 5.82 -14.09 2.03
CA TYR A 96 7.04 -13.62 1.39
C TYR A 96 6.71 -12.76 0.16
N ASN A 97 7.20 -11.52 0.17
CA ASN A 97 7.03 -10.56 -0.93
C ASN A 97 8.32 -10.48 -1.75
N VAL A 98 8.30 -11.08 -2.93
CA VAL A 98 9.46 -11.14 -3.84
C VAL A 98 9.95 -9.75 -4.27
N ALA A 99 9.05 -8.80 -4.42
CA ALA A 99 9.40 -7.44 -4.86
C ALA A 99 10.15 -6.65 -3.77
N GLU A 100 9.89 -6.96 -2.50
CA GLU A 100 10.52 -6.32 -1.35
C GLU A 100 11.68 -7.15 -0.77
N GLY A 101 11.82 -8.42 -1.20
CA GLY A 101 12.81 -9.34 -0.67
C GLY A 101 12.61 -9.64 0.83
N ALA A 102 11.36 -9.63 1.30
CA ALA A 102 11.04 -9.73 2.73
C ALA A 102 9.75 -10.50 2.97
N TRP A 103 9.62 -11.09 4.15
CA TRP A 103 8.32 -11.51 4.67
C TRP A 103 7.52 -10.28 5.07
N SER A 104 6.24 -10.24 4.72
CA SER A 104 5.40 -9.08 4.90
C SER A 104 4.04 -9.44 5.48
N ILE A 105 3.54 -8.55 6.33
CA ILE A 105 2.16 -8.56 6.80
C ILE A 105 1.65 -7.14 6.95
N THR A 106 0.35 -6.96 6.72
CA THR A 106 -0.37 -5.76 7.14
C THR A 106 -1.31 -6.14 8.26
N ALA A 107 -1.05 -5.66 9.46
CA ALA A 107 -1.77 -6.03 10.66
C ALA A 107 -2.32 -4.80 11.40
N LEU A 108 -3.53 -4.95 11.98
CA LEU A 108 -4.07 -3.99 12.93
C LEU A 108 -3.51 -4.31 14.32
N LEU A 109 -2.67 -3.43 14.84
CA LEU A 109 -2.04 -3.61 16.14
C LEU A 109 -2.63 -2.65 17.18
N GLN A 110 -2.57 -3.08 18.44
CA GLN A 110 -2.88 -2.27 19.61
C GLN A 110 -1.58 -1.92 20.35
N PRO A 111 -1.58 -0.92 21.26
CA PRO A 111 -0.43 -0.71 22.13
C PRO A 111 -0.06 -1.98 22.89
N GLY A 112 1.21 -2.39 22.81
CA GLY A 112 1.69 -3.65 23.34
C GLY A 112 3.02 -4.04 22.74
N VAL A 113 3.28 -5.32 22.58
CA VAL A 113 4.54 -5.82 22.03
C VAL A 113 4.31 -6.90 20.99
N ILE A 114 5.29 -7.08 20.10
CA ILE A 114 5.32 -8.13 19.09
C ILE A 114 6.65 -8.86 19.08
N LYS A 115 6.65 -10.06 18.52
CA LYS A 115 7.82 -10.85 18.11
C LYS A 115 7.53 -11.55 16.79
N PHE A 116 8.58 -12.02 16.15
CA PHE A 116 8.49 -12.91 14.99
C PHE A 116 8.78 -14.34 15.43
N ARG A 117 8.01 -15.31 14.95
CA ARG A 117 8.32 -16.73 15.15
C ARG A 117 8.04 -17.54 13.89
N ALA A 118 8.70 -18.69 13.77
CA ALA A 118 8.51 -19.58 12.64
C ALA A 118 7.64 -20.79 13.02
N ASN A 119 6.77 -21.21 12.09
CA ASN A 119 6.01 -22.46 12.17
C ASN A 119 5.08 -22.57 13.39
N ASP A 120 4.54 -21.47 13.91
CA ASP A 120 3.71 -21.41 15.13
C ASP A 120 4.40 -21.92 16.41
N GLU A 121 5.71 -22.09 16.39
CA GLU A 121 6.50 -22.66 17.48
C GLU A 121 7.51 -21.65 18.03
N TRP A 122 7.99 -21.86 19.26
CA TRP A 122 8.96 -20.98 19.91
C TRP A 122 10.42 -21.40 19.70
N ASP A 123 10.67 -22.51 19.00
CA ASP A 123 12.02 -23.03 18.75
C ASP A 123 12.85 -22.11 17.87
N LEU A 124 12.19 -21.35 16.98
CA LEU A 124 12.83 -20.32 16.16
C LEU A 124 11.99 -19.05 16.24
N ASN A 125 12.45 -18.10 17.02
CA ASN A 125 11.79 -16.81 17.19
C ASN A 125 12.83 -15.68 17.29
N PHE A 126 12.42 -14.48 16.88
CA PHE A 126 13.24 -13.29 16.87
C PHE A 126 12.55 -12.14 17.59
N GLY A 127 13.36 -11.33 18.27
CA GLY A 127 13.01 -10.06 18.87
C GLY A 127 14.16 -9.08 18.75
N ASP A 128 14.06 -7.93 19.39
CA ASP A 128 15.04 -6.84 19.31
C ASP A 128 15.41 -6.42 20.74
N ASP A 129 16.62 -6.79 21.17
CA ASP A 129 17.11 -6.49 22.54
C ASP A 129 17.53 -5.02 22.70
N ALA A 130 18.01 -4.40 21.63
CA ALA A 130 18.60 -3.06 21.67
C ALA A 130 17.68 -1.95 21.15
N ALA A 131 16.52 -2.32 20.57
CA ALA A 131 15.59 -1.42 19.86
C ALA A 131 16.29 -0.66 18.71
N ASP A 132 17.15 -1.37 17.97
CA ASP A 132 17.92 -0.83 16.84
C ASP A 132 17.52 -1.40 15.48
N ALA A 133 16.41 -2.16 15.45
CA ALA A 133 15.86 -2.86 14.31
C ALA A 133 16.72 -4.03 13.79
N ILE A 134 17.70 -4.48 14.57
CA ILE A 134 18.44 -5.73 14.37
C ILE A 134 17.78 -6.80 15.24
N LEU A 135 17.60 -7.98 14.70
CA LEU A 135 16.89 -9.06 15.36
C LEU A 135 17.88 -10.07 15.96
N GLU A 136 17.63 -10.48 17.20
CA GLU A 136 18.34 -11.57 17.89
C GLU A 136 17.42 -12.78 18.05
N GLU A 137 17.96 -13.97 17.85
CA GLU A 137 17.26 -15.20 18.16
C GLU A 137 16.92 -15.29 19.65
N GLY A 138 15.64 -15.42 19.95
CA GLY A 138 15.14 -15.36 21.33
C GLY A 138 15.16 -13.96 21.94
N GLY A 139 15.53 -12.92 21.18
CA GLY A 139 15.64 -11.53 21.63
C GLY A 139 14.38 -10.93 22.25
N GLY A 140 14.48 -9.72 22.77
CA GLY A 140 13.42 -9.01 23.48
C GLY A 140 12.20 -8.65 22.66
N ASP A 141 11.14 -8.27 23.33
CA ASP A 141 9.89 -7.88 22.71
C ASP A 141 10.01 -6.51 22.01
N ILE A 142 9.45 -6.37 20.82
CA ILE A 142 9.41 -5.14 20.04
C ILE A 142 8.17 -4.34 20.42
N ASN A 143 8.35 -3.09 20.85
CA ASN A 143 7.27 -2.26 21.37
C ASN A 143 6.44 -1.59 20.27
N ILE A 144 5.11 -1.66 20.39
CA ILE A 144 4.13 -0.91 19.60
C ILE A 144 3.49 0.14 20.49
N GLU A 145 3.78 1.41 20.27
CA GLU A 145 3.32 2.50 21.14
C GLU A 145 1.87 2.89 20.89
N ASN A 146 1.43 2.87 19.64
CA ASN A 146 0.14 3.38 19.23
C ASN A 146 -0.69 2.31 18.54
N ALA A 147 -2.03 2.36 18.71
CA ALA A 147 -2.93 1.56 17.90
C ALA A 147 -2.91 2.03 16.45
N GLY A 148 -2.94 1.09 15.50
CA GLY A 148 -2.96 1.44 14.08
C GLY A 148 -2.80 0.23 13.17
N THR A 149 -2.99 0.45 11.89
CA THR A 149 -2.65 -0.53 10.87
C THR A 149 -1.20 -0.33 10.45
N TYR A 150 -0.41 -1.39 10.56
CA TYR A 150 1.02 -1.36 10.27
C TYR A 150 1.36 -2.31 9.12
N LYS A 151 2.24 -1.85 8.23
CA LYS A 151 2.97 -2.71 7.31
C LYS A 151 4.27 -3.10 7.99
N ILE A 152 4.48 -4.39 8.14
CA ILE A 152 5.64 -4.95 8.82
C ILE A 152 6.38 -5.82 7.82
N LEU A 153 7.68 -5.59 7.70
CA LEU A 153 8.58 -6.35 6.86
C LEU A 153 9.65 -7.01 7.74
N LEU A 154 9.90 -8.29 7.50
CA LEU A 154 10.94 -9.07 8.14
C LEU A 154 11.96 -9.49 7.08
N TYR A 155 13.20 -9.05 7.24
CA TYR A 155 14.33 -9.34 6.35
C TYR A 155 15.24 -10.36 7.02
N ILE A 156 15.27 -11.56 6.49
CA ILE A 156 16.07 -12.68 7.00
C ILE A 156 17.03 -13.22 5.95
N ASP A 157 17.21 -12.52 4.84
CA ASP A 157 18.06 -12.86 3.71
C ASP A 157 19.48 -12.26 3.81
N LYS A 158 19.79 -11.59 4.91
CA LYS A 158 21.07 -10.91 5.16
C LYS A 158 21.70 -11.45 6.44
N PRO A 159 23.03 -11.27 6.62
CA PRO A 159 23.72 -11.73 7.83
C PRO A 159 23.13 -11.15 9.13
N ASP A 160 22.68 -9.90 9.09
CA ASP A 160 21.98 -9.26 10.19
C ASP A 160 20.49 -9.26 9.84
N TYR A 161 19.71 -10.05 10.54
CA TYR A 161 18.24 -10.05 10.38
C TYR A 161 17.70 -8.73 10.88
N THR A 162 16.81 -8.15 10.11
CA THR A 162 16.24 -6.84 10.40
C THR A 162 14.74 -6.82 10.14
N TYR A 163 14.08 -5.79 10.64
CA TYR A 163 12.66 -5.55 10.36
C TYR A 163 12.38 -4.07 10.09
N SER A 164 11.25 -3.79 9.49
CA SER A 164 10.68 -2.44 9.46
C SER A 164 9.22 -2.48 9.87
N ILE A 165 8.80 -1.47 10.64
CA ILE A 165 7.41 -1.26 11.05
C ILE A 165 7.02 0.13 10.57
N GLU A 166 6.14 0.18 9.59
CA GLU A 166 5.61 1.42 9.04
C GLU A 166 4.11 1.50 9.28
N THR A 167 3.61 2.64 9.73
CA THR A 167 2.16 2.85 9.77
C THR A 167 1.61 2.73 8.35
N ASN A 168 0.78 1.72 8.14
CA ASN A 168 0.09 1.52 6.87
C ASN A 168 -1.18 2.36 6.86
N THR A 169 -1.03 3.65 6.60
CA THR A 169 -2.15 4.58 6.46
C THR A 169 -2.85 4.35 5.13
N VAL A 170 -3.65 3.31 5.06
CA VAL A 170 -4.47 3.05 3.87
C VAL A 170 -5.67 3.99 3.88
N ASP A 171 -5.69 4.92 2.95
CA ASP A 171 -6.88 5.73 2.69
C ASP A 171 -7.99 4.83 2.10
N SER A 172 -9.01 4.52 2.90
CA SER A 172 -10.13 3.67 2.49
C SER A 172 -10.93 4.23 1.29
N ARG A 173 -10.68 5.47 0.90
CA ARG A 173 -11.25 6.10 -0.29
C ARG A 173 -10.53 5.73 -1.58
N ALA A 174 -9.38 5.06 -1.50
CA ALA A 174 -8.67 4.52 -2.67
C ALA A 174 -9.41 3.31 -3.26
N MET A 175 -10.69 3.49 -3.58
CA MET A 175 -11.58 2.46 -4.09
C MET A 175 -11.40 2.28 -5.59
N PHE A 176 -10.35 1.53 -5.97
CA PHE A 176 -10.02 1.22 -7.35
C PHE A 176 -9.82 -0.29 -7.53
N HIS A 177 -10.18 -0.79 -8.70
CA HIS A 177 -9.80 -2.13 -9.12
C HIS A 177 -8.41 -2.06 -9.75
N VAL A 178 -7.45 -2.78 -9.19
CA VAL A 178 -6.04 -2.74 -9.63
C VAL A 178 -5.54 -4.07 -10.20
N ASP A 179 -6.22 -5.16 -9.88
CA ASP A 179 -5.84 -6.50 -10.31
C ASP A 179 -5.91 -6.63 -11.85
N GLY A 180 -4.80 -7.01 -12.47
CA GLY A 180 -4.67 -7.09 -13.92
C GLY A 180 -4.72 -5.74 -14.66
N GLN A 181 -4.65 -4.60 -13.96
CA GLN A 181 -4.71 -3.26 -14.55
C GLN A 181 -3.36 -2.56 -14.55
N ASN A 182 -3.08 -1.81 -15.61
CA ASN A 182 -1.96 -0.88 -15.67
C ASN A 182 -2.43 0.52 -15.29
N ARG A 183 -1.76 1.18 -14.34
CA ARG A 183 -2.12 2.55 -13.93
C ARG A 183 -1.99 3.57 -15.06
N VAL A 184 -1.00 3.40 -15.94
CA VAL A 184 -0.73 4.32 -17.05
C VAL A 184 -1.65 3.98 -18.21
N ILE A 185 -2.32 5.00 -18.76
CA ILE A 185 -3.17 4.87 -19.94
C ILE A 185 -2.35 5.31 -21.16
N GLU A 186 -1.90 4.35 -21.97
CA GLU A 186 -1.28 4.61 -23.26
C GLU A 186 -2.31 4.60 -24.39
N LYS A 187 -3.30 3.72 -24.29
CA LYS A 187 -4.36 3.54 -25.28
C LYS A 187 -5.72 3.60 -24.61
N ILE A 188 -6.45 4.65 -24.85
CA ILE A 188 -7.77 4.90 -24.25
C ILE A 188 -8.81 3.80 -24.52
N ALA A 189 -8.57 2.94 -25.50
CA ALA A 189 -9.47 1.83 -25.85
C ALA A 189 -9.13 0.49 -25.16
N GLU A 190 -8.03 0.42 -24.43
CA GLU A 190 -7.61 -0.79 -23.72
C GLU A 190 -8.22 -0.84 -22.33
N PHE A 191 -9.03 -1.87 -22.05
CA PHE A 191 -9.74 -2.02 -20.77
C PHE A 191 -8.82 -2.35 -19.58
N THR A 192 -7.59 -2.80 -19.85
CA THR A 192 -6.57 -3.08 -18.83
C THR A 192 -5.72 -1.86 -18.48
N GLU A 193 -5.97 -0.72 -19.11
CA GLU A 193 -5.28 0.54 -18.85
C GLU A 193 -6.16 1.51 -18.05
N GLY A 194 -5.60 2.08 -16.99
CA GLY A 194 -6.31 2.84 -15.98
C GLY A 194 -6.88 1.97 -14.86
N TYR A 195 -7.12 2.58 -13.71
CA TYR A 195 -7.73 1.94 -12.56
C TYR A 195 -9.23 2.26 -12.49
N PRO A 196 -10.11 1.32 -12.80
CA PRO A 196 -11.56 1.55 -12.69
C PRO A 196 -11.95 1.85 -11.24
N PRO A 197 -12.71 2.93 -10.98
CA PRO A 197 -13.22 3.22 -9.65
C PRO A 197 -14.28 2.22 -9.23
N THR A 198 -14.24 1.82 -7.95
CA THR A 198 -15.18 0.86 -7.36
C THR A 198 -16.01 1.46 -6.22
N LYS A 199 -16.09 2.78 -6.15
CA LYS A 199 -16.83 3.50 -5.10
C LYS A 199 -18.32 3.16 -5.09
N PHE A 200 -18.92 3.03 -6.26
CA PHE A 200 -20.32 2.65 -6.41
C PHE A 200 -20.41 1.24 -6.98
N LYS A 201 -20.92 0.31 -6.18
CA LYS A 201 -21.14 -1.09 -6.55
C LYS A 201 -22.59 -1.42 -6.33
N ASN A 202 -23.21 -2.21 -7.22
CA ASN A 202 -24.57 -2.72 -7.05
C ASN A 202 -24.59 -3.92 -6.09
N ILE A 203 -24.07 -3.68 -4.89
CA ILE A 203 -23.96 -4.65 -3.80
C ILE A 203 -24.48 -3.98 -2.52
N ASN A 204 -25.39 -4.66 -1.83
CA ASN A 204 -25.92 -4.21 -0.55
C ASN A 204 -24.87 -4.24 0.55
N ARG A 205 -25.13 -3.57 1.67
CA ARG A 205 -24.19 -3.51 2.80
C ARG A 205 -23.89 -4.87 3.42
N ASP A 206 -24.78 -5.82 3.31
CA ASP A 206 -24.62 -7.20 3.79
C ASP A 206 -23.88 -8.11 2.79
N GLY A 207 -23.40 -7.56 1.67
CA GLY A 207 -22.70 -8.29 0.63
C GLY A 207 -23.61 -8.97 -0.41
N SER A 208 -24.93 -8.90 -0.27
CA SER A 208 -25.86 -9.42 -1.25
C SER A 208 -25.91 -8.54 -2.50
N ASN A 209 -26.28 -9.11 -3.63
CA ASN A 209 -26.46 -8.36 -4.87
C ASN A 209 -27.65 -7.39 -4.78
N GLY A 210 -27.59 -6.30 -5.55
CA GLY A 210 -28.74 -5.41 -5.73
C GLY A 210 -29.94 -6.12 -6.35
N SER A 211 -31.09 -5.47 -6.30
CA SER A 211 -32.39 -6.04 -6.72
C SER A 211 -32.48 -6.34 -8.22
N ASP A 212 -31.68 -5.66 -9.05
CA ASP A 212 -31.65 -5.83 -10.50
C ASP A 212 -30.21 -5.80 -11.04
N VAL A 213 -29.90 -6.63 -12.02
CA VAL A 213 -28.56 -6.72 -12.62
C VAL A 213 -28.21 -5.54 -13.55
N ARG A 214 -29.17 -4.75 -13.96
CA ARG A 214 -29.02 -3.61 -14.89
C ARG A 214 -29.19 -2.26 -14.22
N TRP A 215 -29.99 -2.20 -13.14
CA TRP A 215 -30.35 -0.99 -12.43
C TRP A 215 -29.80 -1.07 -11.02
N VAL A 216 -29.04 -0.07 -10.65
CA VAL A 216 -28.41 -0.03 -9.32
C VAL A 216 -29.39 0.49 -8.28
N ASP A 217 -29.38 -0.12 -7.09
CA ASP A 217 -30.19 0.30 -5.93
C ASP A 217 -29.49 1.43 -5.13
N ILE A 218 -28.61 2.20 -5.77
CA ILE A 218 -27.80 3.21 -5.13
C ILE A 218 -28.42 4.58 -5.31
N ASP A 219 -28.68 5.28 -4.21
CA ASP A 219 -29.02 6.69 -4.21
C ASP A 219 -27.78 7.55 -4.50
N PHE A 220 -27.91 8.55 -5.35
CA PHE A 220 -26.85 9.51 -5.61
C PHE A 220 -26.85 10.58 -4.51
N PRO A 221 -25.77 10.74 -3.71
CA PRO A 221 -25.70 11.72 -2.64
C PRO A 221 -25.55 13.14 -3.24
N MET A 222 -26.59 13.96 -3.15
CA MET A 222 -26.52 15.35 -3.60
C MET A 222 -25.79 16.26 -2.61
N PHE A 223 -25.95 15.99 -1.31
CA PHE A 223 -25.32 16.73 -0.22
C PHE A 223 -24.81 15.78 0.85
N ARG A 224 -23.58 15.98 1.28
CA ARG A 224 -22.96 15.21 2.36
C ARG A 224 -22.26 16.13 3.35
N LEU A 225 -22.21 15.71 4.62
CA LEU A 225 -21.54 16.46 5.68
C LEU A 225 -20.05 16.71 5.36
N ALA A 226 -19.38 15.75 4.74
CA ALA A 226 -17.98 15.89 4.33
C ALA A 226 -17.79 17.06 3.34
N ASP A 227 -18.71 17.25 2.37
CA ASP A 227 -18.65 18.40 1.47
C ASP A 227 -18.84 19.73 2.25
N ALA A 228 -19.76 19.76 3.22
CA ALA A 228 -19.95 20.95 4.07
C ALA A 228 -18.68 21.27 4.88
N TYR A 229 -18.00 20.27 5.42
CA TYR A 229 -16.73 20.46 6.14
C TYR A 229 -15.64 21.01 5.23
N LEU A 230 -15.49 20.46 4.04
CA LEU A 230 -14.52 20.93 3.04
C LEU A 230 -14.84 22.35 2.55
N MET A 231 -16.15 22.68 2.34
CA MET A 231 -16.58 24.03 2.00
C MET A 231 -16.28 25.03 3.13
N TYR A 232 -16.49 24.66 4.39
CA TYR A 232 -16.15 25.51 5.53
C TYR A 232 -14.66 25.85 5.54
N ALA A 233 -13.80 24.84 5.42
CA ALA A 233 -12.35 25.02 5.42
C ALA A 233 -11.88 25.89 4.24
N GLU A 234 -12.44 25.68 3.04
CA GLU A 234 -12.16 26.52 1.88
C GLU A 234 -12.59 27.98 2.11
N ALA A 235 -13.78 28.19 2.70
CA ALA A 235 -14.27 29.54 2.98
C ALA A 235 -13.37 30.28 3.97
N VAL A 236 -12.89 29.60 5.02
CA VAL A 236 -11.95 30.18 5.99
C VAL A 236 -10.64 30.58 5.31
N LEU A 237 -10.07 29.70 4.51
CA LEU A 237 -8.82 29.96 3.77
C LEU A 237 -8.95 31.10 2.75
N ARG A 238 -10.15 31.33 2.20
CA ARG A 238 -10.45 32.44 1.31
C ARG A 238 -10.81 33.75 2.04
N GLY A 239 -10.68 33.79 3.37
CA GLY A 239 -10.93 34.99 4.20
C GLY A 239 -12.39 35.19 4.54
N GLY A 240 -13.21 34.16 4.51
CA GLY A 240 -14.61 34.21 4.97
C GLY A 240 -14.70 34.60 6.45
N SER A 241 -15.65 35.47 6.81
CA SER A 241 -15.87 35.88 8.19
C SER A 241 -16.72 34.86 8.96
N GLY A 242 -16.47 34.72 10.26
CA GLY A 242 -17.27 33.88 11.16
C GLY A 242 -16.75 32.43 11.27
N GLY A 243 -15.62 32.12 10.66
CA GLY A 243 -14.90 30.86 10.82
C GLY A 243 -13.48 31.06 11.32
N ASP A 244 -12.81 29.98 11.70
CA ASP A 244 -11.42 29.98 12.18
C ASP A 244 -10.65 28.75 11.68
N MET A 245 -9.32 28.85 11.71
CA MET A 245 -8.41 27.81 11.21
C MET A 245 -8.43 26.54 12.06
N THR A 246 -8.65 26.65 13.37
CA THR A 246 -8.72 25.47 14.26
C THR A 246 -9.92 24.60 13.86
N THR A 247 -11.11 25.20 13.82
CA THR A 247 -12.33 24.49 13.39
C THR A 247 -12.21 23.96 11.96
N ALA A 248 -11.56 24.71 11.05
CA ALA A 248 -11.32 24.23 9.69
C ALA A 248 -10.44 22.97 9.67
N THR A 249 -9.36 22.95 10.45
CA THR A 249 -8.47 21.79 10.58
C THR A 249 -9.20 20.61 11.20
N ASP A 250 -9.97 20.81 12.27
CA ASP A 250 -10.75 19.77 12.92
C ASP A 250 -11.76 19.13 11.96
N TYR A 251 -12.45 19.92 11.13
CA TYR A 251 -13.37 19.39 10.15
C TYR A 251 -12.68 18.54 9.08
N ILE A 252 -11.52 18.96 8.61
CA ILE A 252 -10.71 18.16 7.69
C ILE A 252 -10.25 16.88 8.36
N ASN A 253 -9.77 16.95 9.60
CA ASN A 253 -9.32 15.77 10.34
C ASN A 253 -10.48 14.80 10.63
N ASN A 254 -11.70 15.27 10.87
CA ASN A 254 -12.87 14.40 10.96
C ASN A 254 -13.14 13.60 9.66
N VAL A 255 -12.97 14.24 8.51
CA VAL A 255 -13.08 13.54 7.21
C VAL A 255 -11.97 12.53 7.04
N ARG A 256 -10.73 12.89 7.39
CA ARG A 256 -9.55 12.05 7.27
C ARG A 256 -9.56 10.91 8.27
N PHE A 257 -9.93 11.15 9.54
CA PHE A 257 -10.08 10.10 10.53
C PHE A 257 -11.05 9.00 10.06
N ARG A 258 -12.20 9.38 9.49
CA ARG A 258 -13.13 8.40 8.90
C ARG A 258 -12.49 7.62 7.76
N ALA A 259 -11.66 8.28 6.93
CA ALA A 259 -11.05 7.67 5.76
C ALA A 259 -9.91 6.72 6.10
N TYR A 260 -9.10 7.07 7.09
CA TYR A 260 -7.95 6.28 7.53
C TYR A 260 -8.29 5.32 8.70
N GLY A 261 -9.41 5.52 9.39
CA GLY A 261 -9.79 4.73 10.56
C GLY A 261 -9.03 5.09 11.85
N GLU A 262 -8.12 6.05 11.76
CA GLU A 262 -7.21 6.48 12.83
C GLU A 262 -6.70 7.90 12.63
N ASP A 263 -5.96 8.44 13.61
CA ASP A 263 -5.38 9.78 13.57
C ASP A 263 -4.16 9.94 12.67
N ALA A 264 -3.55 8.86 12.20
CA ALA A 264 -2.35 8.89 11.36
C ALA A 264 -2.54 9.65 10.02
N GLY A 265 -3.78 9.78 9.57
CA GLY A 265 -4.13 10.62 8.44
C GLY A 265 -4.29 12.10 8.76
N ASN A 266 -4.26 12.51 10.02
CA ASN A 266 -4.55 13.89 10.44
C ASN A 266 -3.45 14.86 9.99
N ILE A 267 -3.86 16.09 9.81
CA ILE A 267 -3.00 17.23 9.43
C ILE A 267 -2.96 18.28 10.54
N THR A 268 -1.96 19.13 10.47
CA THR A 268 -1.87 20.34 11.28
C THR A 268 -2.40 21.57 10.52
N MET A 269 -2.60 22.68 11.22
CA MET A 269 -2.97 23.95 10.56
C MET A 269 -1.93 24.42 9.54
N ALA A 270 -0.66 24.04 9.71
CA ALA A 270 0.41 24.41 8.79
C ALA A 270 0.31 23.70 7.43
N ASP A 271 -0.33 22.54 7.41
CA ASP A 271 -0.52 21.72 6.19
C ASP A 271 -1.74 22.14 5.40
N LEU A 272 -2.62 22.98 6.01
CA LEU A 272 -3.92 23.34 5.46
C LEU A 272 -3.82 24.58 4.57
N ASP A 273 -3.87 24.38 3.26
CA ASP A 273 -3.94 25.43 2.24
C ASP A 273 -5.03 25.13 1.19
N LEU A 274 -5.22 26.04 0.26
CA LEU A 274 -6.23 25.88 -0.79
C LEU A 274 -5.95 24.70 -1.72
N GLN A 275 -4.68 24.41 -2.02
CA GLN A 275 -4.34 23.26 -2.87
C GLN A 275 -4.64 21.95 -2.14
N PHE A 276 -4.29 21.89 -0.84
CA PHE A 276 -4.64 20.74 0.00
C PHE A 276 -6.16 20.48 -0.01
N ILE A 277 -6.98 21.51 0.15
CA ILE A 277 -8.46 21.37 0.10
C ILE A 277 -8.92 20.88 -1.27
N LEU A 278 -8.37 21.40 -2.36
CA LEU A 278 -8.71 20.95 -3.70
C LEU A 278 -8.41 19.46 -3.89
N ASP A 279 -7.31 18.98 -3.35
CA ASP A 279 -6.89 17.58 -3.42
C ASP A 279 -7.69 16.70 -2.47
N GLU A 280 -8.01 17.19 -1.26
CA GLU A 280 -8.86 16.48 -0.32
C GLU A 280 -10.30 16.33 -0.85
N ARG A 281 -10.84 17.36 -1.51
CA ARG A 281 -12.11 17.27 -2.24
C ARG A 281 -12.07 16.22 -3.35
N ALA A 282 -10.94 16.10 -4.06
CA ALA A 282 -10.78 15.06 -5.08
C ALA A 282 -10.81 13.66 -4.49
N ARG A 283 -10.16 13.44 -3.33
CA ARG A 283 -10.18 12.15 -2.64
C ARG A 283 -11.56 11.81 -2.07
N GLU A 284 -12.17 12.76 -1.39
CA GLU A 284 -13.43 12.55 -0.67
C GLU A 284 -14.65 12.46 -1.60
N LEU A 285 -14.73 13.39 -2.57
CA LEU A 285 -15.89 13.55 -3.46
C LEU A 285 -15.67 12.92 -4.84
N HIS A 286 -14.72 11.96 -4.91
CA HIS A 286 -14.44 11.20 -6.12
C HIS A 286 -15.71 10.55 -6.66
N TRP A 287 -16.00 10.74 -7.97
CA TRP A 287 -17.20 10.25 -8.66
C TRP A 287 -18.55 10.81 -8.14
N GLU A 288 -18.53 11.98 -7.50
CA GLU A 288 -19.75 12.69 -7.05
C GLU A 288 -20.02 13.97 -7.85
N CYS A 289 -19.47 14.07 -9.05
CA CYS A 289 -19.67 15.16 -10.01
C CYS A 289 -19.16 16.57 -9.56
N HIS A 290 -18.34 16.64 -8.51
CA HIS A 290 -17.82 17.92 -7.99
C HIS A 290 -16.57 18.43 -8.71
N ARG A 291 -15.71 17.53 -9.23
CA ARG A 291 -14.35 17.88 -9.67
C ARG A 291 -14.28 19.00 -10.70
N ARG A 292 -15.16 18.98 -11.70
CA ARG A 292 -15.19 20.06 -12.72
C ARG A 292 -15.47 21.42 -12.10
N THR A 293 -16.48 21.51 -11.23
CA THR A 293 -16.86 22.74 -10.55
C THR A 293 -15.75 23.25 -9.64
N ASP A 294 -15.07 22.34 -8.93
CA ASP A 294 -13.91 22.66 -8.10
C ASP A 294 -12.79 23.26 -8.95
N LEU A 295 -12.42 22.60 -10.04
CA LEU A 295 -11.34 23.08 -10.91
C LEU A 295 -11.67 24.42 -11.58
N VAL A 296 -12.95 24.69 -11.91
CA VAL A 296 -13.38 26.02 -12.40
C VAL A 296 -13.22 27.07 -11.29
N ARG A 297 -13.68 26.77 -10.07
CA ARG A 297 -13.61 27.70 -8.92
C ARG A 297 -12.17 28.03 -8.52
N TYR A 298 -11.25 27.07 -8.70
CA TYR A 298 -9.81 27.23 -8.46
C TYR A 298 -9.05 27.77 -9.69
N ASN A 299 -9.76 28.04 -10.79
CA ASN A 299 -9.18 28.53 -12.05
C ASN A 299 -8.12 27.57 -12.65
N GLN A 300 -8.29 26.26 -12.44
CA GLN A 300 -7.34 25.22 -12.89
C GLN A 300 -7.91 24.31 -13.99
N LEU A 301 -9.21 24.41 -14.33
CA LEU A 301 -9.81 23.51 -15.32
C LEU A 301 -9.16 23.65 -16.71
N THR A 302 -8.94 24.87 -17.16
CA THR A 302 -8.50 25.14 -18.54
C THR A 302 -7.00 25.43 -18.67
N THR A 303 -6.32 25.67 -17.54
CA THR A 303 -4.88 26.00 -17.49
C THR A 303 -3.99 24.76 -17.48
N SER A 304 -2.68 24.98 -17.51
CA SER A 304 -1.66 23.93 -17.31
C SER A 304 -1.40 23.61 -15.83
N ASP A 305 -2.01 24.33 -14.88
CA ASP A 305 -1.74 24.17 -13.45
C ASP A 305 -2.29 22.86 -12.89
N TYR A 306 -3.31 22.30 -13.54
CA TYR A 306 -3.85 20.99 -13.25
C TYR A 306 -3.96 20.15 -14.53
N MET A 307 -3.14 19.12 -14.63
CA MET A 307 -3.04 18.28 -15.82
C MET A 307 -3.47 16.85 -15.50
N TRP A 308 -4.10 16.20 -16.44
CA TRP A 308 -4.40 14.77 -16.46
C TRP A 308 -4.25 14.21 -17.87
N ASP A 309 -4.04 12.92 -17.97
CA ASP A 309 -3.90 12.23 -19.25
C ASP A 309 -5.12 12.48 -20.12
N PHE A 310 -4.87 12.74 -21.40
CA PHE A 310 -5.88 13.08 -22.42
C PHE A 310 -6.66 14.38 -22.18
N LYS A 311 -6.27 15.24 -21.25
CA LYS A 311 -6.80 16.60 -21.18
C LYS A 311 -6.58 17.29 -22.54
N GLY A 312 -7.64 17.87 -23.10
CA GLY A 312 -7.58 18.54 -24.41
C GLY A 312 -7.33 17.61 -25.58
N GLY A 313 -7.49 16.28 -25.42
CA GLY A 313 -7.26 15.28 -26.45
C GLY A 313 -5.78 14.94 -26.70
N ASN A 314 -4.89 15.36 -25.83
CA ASN A 314 -3.46 15.06 -25.90
C ASN A 314 -3.10 13.98 -24.86
N PRO A 315 -2.41 12.89 -25.19
CA PRO A 315 -2.05 11.83 -24.24
C PRO A 315 -1.39 12.33 -22.95
N SER A 316 -0.48 13.29 -23.04
CA SER A 316 0.18 13.91 -21.87
C SER A 316 -0.62 15.06 -21.27
N GLY A 317 -1.84 15.31 -21.76
CA GLY A 317 -2.64 16.46 -21.41
C GLY A 317 -2.17 17.76 -22.08
N ALA A 318 -3.08 18.72 -22.21
CA ALA A 318 -2.79 20.09 -22.66
C ALA A 318 -3.78 21.08 -22.03
N ALA A 319 -3.34 22.32 -21.83
CA ALA A 319 -4.27 23.41 -21.53
C ALA A 319 -5.29 23.57 -22.66
N VAL A 320 -6.49 23.97 -22.31
CA VAL A 320 -7.59 24.16 -23.26
C VAL A 320 -8.12 25.59 -23.21
N ASP A 321 -8.90 25.97 -24.22
CA ASP A 321 -9.49 27.32 -24.30
C ASP A 321 -10.35 27.65 -23.06
N ALA A 322 -10.26 28.86 -22.56
CA ALA A 322 -10.99 29.34 -21.38
C ALA A 322 -12.51 29.26 -21.54
N LYS A 323 -13.02 29.21 -22.76
CA LYS A 323 -14.47 29.01 -23.02
C LYS A 323 -15.01 27.76 -22.36
N TYR A 324 -14.18 26.72 -22.19
CA TYR A 324 -14.59 25.44 -21.56
C TYR A 324 -14.85 25.55 -20.04
N ASN A 325 -14.61 26.71 -19.43
CA ASN A 325 -15.11 26.98 -18.07
C ASN A 325 -16.64 27.08 -18.03
N TYR A 326 -17.29 27.43 -19.15
CA TYR A 326 -18.73 27.52 -19.31
C TYR A 326 -19.23 26.46 -20.29
N PHE A 327 -20.48 26.05 -20.16
CA PHE A 327 -21.14 25.25 -21.18
C PHE A 327 -21.77 26.16 -22.22
N PRO A 328 -21.84 25.71 -23.50
CA PRO A 328 -22.64 26.45 -24.49
C PRO A 328 -24.11 26.40 -24.12
N ILE A 329 -24.83 27.48 -24.42
CA ILE A 329 -26.30 27.47 -24.34
C ILE A 329 -26.82 26.61 -25.49
N PRO A 330 -27.72 25.63 -25.27
CA PRO A 330 -28.27 24.82 -26.34
C PRO A 330 -28.86 25.65 -27.47
N ALA A 331 -28.57 25.23 -28.71
CA ALA A 331 -29.09 25.97 -29.88
C ALA A 331 -30.61 26.05 -29.93
N ALA A 332 -31.32 25.06 -29.37
CA ALA A 332 -32.78 25.06 -29.25
C ALA A 332 -33.27 26.20 -28.33
N ASP A 333 -32.56 26.46 -27.23
CA ASP A 333 -32.95 27.53 -26.28
C ASP A 333 -32.72 28.90 -26.87
N ILE A 334 -31.58 29.10 -27.58
CA ILE A 334 -31.31 30.36 -28.32
C ILE A 334 -32.35 30.56 -29.40
N GLY A 335 -32.72 29.50 -30.14
CA GLY A 335 -33.77 29.60 -31.17
C GLY A 335 -35.16 29.91 -30.62
N ALA A 336 -35.47 29.47 -29.41
CA ALA A 336 -36.74 29.70 -28.74
C ALA A 336 -36.82 31.07 -28.03
N ASN A 337 -35.67 31.65 -27.62
CA ASN A 337 -35.62 32.93 -26.90
C ASN A 337 -34.60 33.90 -27.54
N PRO A 338 -35.06 34.86 -28.35
CA PRO A 338 -34.17 35.79 -29.06
C PRO A 338 -33.42 36.77 -28.14
N ASN A 339 -33.69 36.76 -26.82
CA ASN A 339 -32.94 37.54 -25.85
C ASN A 339 -31.73 36.81 -25.26
N LEU A 340 -31.47 35.57 -25.68
CA LEU A 340 -30.31 34.83 -25.29
C LEU A 340 -29.15 35.02 -26.26
N ASP A 341 -28.02 35.44 -25.74
CA ASP A 341 -26.75 35.47 -26.46
C ASP A 341 -25.90 34.24 -26.06
N GLN A 342 -25.25 33.63 -27.03
CA GLN A 342 -24.36 32.50 -26.77
C GLN A 342 -23.15 32.92 -25.90
N ASN A 343 -22.70 32.04 -25.03
CA ASN A 343 -21.46 32.24 -24.28
C ASN A 343 -20.28 32.44 -25.24
N GLY A 344 -19.38 33.35 -24.86
CA GLY A 344 -18.25 33.71 -25.71
C GLY A 344 -17.39 32.49 -26.12
N GLY A 345 -17.05 32.40 -27.40
CA GLY A 345 -16.21 31.35 -27.93
C GLY A 345 -16.95 30.12 -28.51
N TYR A 346 -18.29 30.08 -28.43
CA TYR A 346 -19.14 29.02 -29.01
C TYR A 346 -19.93 29.52 -30.21
#